data_c8b3bc699ddbea458066622fc2fc8af3
#
_entry.id   c8b3bc699ddbea458066622fc2fc8af3
#
_cell.length_a   1.000
_cell.length_b   1.000
_cell.length_c   1.000
_cell.angle_alpha   90.00
_cell.angle_beta   90.00
_cell.angle_gamma   90.00
#
_symmetry.space_group_name_H-M   'P 1'
#
loop_
_entity.id
_entity.type
_entity.pdbx_description
1 polymer ?
#
loop_
_entity_poly.entity_id
_entity_poly.type
_entity_poly.pdbx_seq_one_letter_code
_entity_poly.pdbx_strand_id
1 'polypeptide(L)'
;MKFLKTLAIVVAALMLMVGCKKDDTKKETTTEKTTTETTETKTEDKSEDKTEETTAGGEIHVVSREVGSGTRGAFTEITKILAKNDKGEEVDSTYEEATIVNSTEGVITAVNGDPFAIGYISLGSLNDEVKAVKVDGVEATPENINKGDYKIARPFMLAYHEANLSDVAKDFLAFIMSKDGQEIVKEDGCIPIETTESYKPANTEGRIAIAGSTSVTPLMEKLVDKYKELNPGFEADIQSNGSSAGIQAAIEGVAEIGMSSRNLKPEELEQVESTAIAMDGIAVVVNNDNAIDDISLDNVHKIFVGEVKDWNDVK
;
A
#
# COMPACT_ATOMS: atom_id res chain seq x y z
N MET A 1 -18.55 18.36 -54.71
CA MET A 1 -19.94 18.71 -54.29
C MET A 1 -19.90 18.67 -52.76
N LYS A 2 -19.69 19.84 -52.12
CA LYS A 2 -20.69 20.72 -51.44
C LYS A 2 -21.56 19.91 -50.46
N PHE A 3 -21.46 20.08 -49.12
CA PHE A 3 -21.91 21.17 -48.25
C PHE A 3 -21.23 21.04 -46.86
N LEU A 4 -20.52 21.89 -46.46
CA LEU A 4 -20.41 22.99 -45.49
C LEU A 4 -21.76 23.37 -44.79
N LYS A 5 -21.84 23.24 -43.46
CA LYS A 5 -22.65 24.13 -42.61
C LYS A 5 -22.06 24.22 -41.19
N THR A 6 -21.45 25.34 -40.98
CA THR A 6 -21.18 26.11 -39.75
C THR A 6 -22.45 26.36 -38.95
N LEU A 7 -22.37 26.29 -37.59
CA LEU A 7 -23.19 27.14 -36.73
C LEU A 7 -22.43 27.49 -35.46
N ALA A 8 -22.06 28.74 -35.38
CA ALA A 8 -21.56 29.45 -34.21
C ALA A 8 -22.73 30.15 -33.49
N ILE A 9 -22.42 30.80 -32.35
CA ILE A 9 -23.21 31.80 -31.60
C ILE A 9 -23.88 31.20 -30.34
N VAL A 10 -23.83 31.75 -29.10
CA VAL A 10 -23.59 33.11 -28.58
C VAL A 10 -23.20 33.07 -27.10
N VAL A 11 -22.31 33.99 -26.75
CA VAL A 11 -21.96 34.47 -25.42
C VAL A 11 -23.11 35.23 -24.79
N ALA A 12 -23.34 35.08 -23.48
CA ALA A 12 -23.97 36.12 -22.67
C ALA A 12 -23.37 36.16 -21.28
N ALA A 13 -22.55 37.17 -21.07
CA ALA A 13 -22.12 37.65 -19.78
C ALA A 13 -23.24 38.43 -19.09
N LEU A 14 -23.43 38.24 -17.80
CA LEU A 14 -24.09 39.23 -16.96
C LEU A 14 -23.28 39.44 -15.68
N MET A 15 -22.61 40.59 -15.65
CA MET A 15 -22.09 41.24 -14.42
C MET A 15 -23.25 41.93 -13.71
N LEU A 16 -23.28 41.80 -12.40
CA LEU A 16 -23.86 42.84 -11.53
C LEU A 16 -22.97 43.01 -10.28
N MET A 17 -22.32 44.15 -10.24
CA MET A 17 -21.69 44.76 -9.06
C MET A 17 -22.74 45.50 -8.25
N VAL A 18 -22.64 45.45 -6.93
CA VAL A 18 -22.96 46.51 -5.93
C VAL A 18 -22.28 46.03 -4.64
N GLY A 19 -21.40 46.68 -3.89
CA GLY A 19 -21.15 48.06 -3.70
C GLY A 19 -20.82 48.19 -2.20
N CYS A 20 -19.70 48.81 -1.88
CA CYS A 20 -19.09 49.11 -0.57
C CYS A 20 -20.04 49.64 0.49
N LYS A 21 -19.71 49.38 1.80
CA LYS A 21 -19.38 50.47 2.72
C LYS A 21 -18.67 49.99 3.98
N LYS A 22 -17.52 50.59 4.27
CA LYS A 22 -16.86 50.71 5.57
C LYS A 22 -17.71 51.59 6.49
N ASP A 23 -17.71 51.31 7.79
CA ASP A 23 -17.59 52.31 8.82
C ASP A 23 -17.01 51.75 10.10
N ASP A 24 -15.94 52.40 10.54
CA ASP A 24 -15.32 52.34 11.88
C ASP A 24 -16.25 53.02 12.86
N THR A 25 -16.42 52.53 14.09
CA THR A 25 -16.42 53.37 15.28
C THR A 25 -16.13 52.58 16.56
N LYS A 26 -15.28 53.15 17.33
CA LYS A 26 -14.71 52.84 18.65
C LYS A 26 -15.65 53.17 19.79
N LYS A 27 -15.38 52.57 20.94
CA LYS A 27 -15.59 52.99 22.37
C LYS A 27 -16.69 52.26 23.16
N GLU A 28 -16.30 51.76 24.19
CA GLU A 28 -15.99 51.99 25.60
C GLU A 28 -16.95 51.27 26.58
N THR A 29 -16.32 50.47 27.41
CA THR A 29 -16.46 50.29 28.88
C THR A 29 -17.82 50.62 29.56
N THR A 30 -18.37 49.61 30.25
CA THR A 30 -18.84 49.82 31.62
C THR A 30 -18.83 48.51 32.41
N THR A 31 -18.22 48.60 33.57
CA THR A 31 -18.09 47.63 34.65
C THR A 31 -19.38 47.65 35.45
N GLU A 32 -19.95 46.47 35.76
CA GLU A 32 -20.75 46.34 36.97
C GLU A 32 -20.47 45.00 37.67
N LYS A 33 -20.18 45.16 38.94
CA LYS A 33 -19.78 44.22 39.95
C LYS A 33 -21.04 43.82 40.74
N THR A 34 -21.34 42.55 40.83
CA THR A 34 -22.21 42.08 41.93
C THR A 34 -21.63 40.79 42.49
N THR A 35 -21.42 40.86 43.77
CA THR A 35 -20.84 39.89 44.69
C THR A 35 -21.91 38.93 45.22
N THR A 36 -21.45 37.75 45.66
CA THR A 36 -22.03 36.79 46.63
C THR A 36 -22.59 35.55 45.95
N GLU A 37 -22.24 34.32 46.26
CA GLU A 37 -21.95 33.67 47.57
C GLU A 37 -21.18 32.34 47.33
N THR A 38 -20.34 32.03 48.28
CA THR A 38 -19.51 30.83 48.42
C THR A 38 -20.37 29.61 48.74
N THR A 39 -20.22 28.53 48.01
CA THR A 39 -20.51 27.18 48.53
C THR A 39 -19.36 26.28 48.14
N GLU A 40 -18.55 25.94 49.11
CA GLU A 40 -17.50 24.93 49.01
C GLU A 40 -18.15 23.54 48.80
N THR A 41 -17.92 22.94 47.67
CA THR A 41 -18.10 21.50 47.51
C THR A 41 -16.75 20.91 47.16
N LYS A 42 -16.21 20.14 48.09
CA LYS A 42 -15.04 19.28 47.90
C LYS A 42 -15.29 18.37 46.70
N THR A 43 -14.56 18.59 45.65
CA THR A 43 -14.40 17.60 44.60
C THR A 43 -13.11 16.83 44.87
N GLU A 44 -13.26 15.58 45.19
CA GLU A 44 -12.16 14.61 45.29
C GLU A 44 -11.49 14.50 43.93
N ASP A 45 -10.21 14.74 43.94
CA ASP A 45 -9.29 14.50 42.83
C ASP A 45 -9.24 12.98 42.57
N LYS A 46 -10.01 12.52 41.62
CA LYS A 46 -9.86 11.20 41.04
C LYS A 46 -8.86 11.34 39.92
N SER A 47 -7.58 11.06 40.20
CA SER A 47 -6.61 10.72 39.20
C SER A 47 -7.17 9.52 38.43
N GLU A 48 -7.63 9.75 37.22
CA GLU A 48 -7.87 8.68 36.26
C GLU A 48 -6.51 8.11 35.87
N ASP A 49 -6.18 7.03 36.58
CA ASP A 49 -5.18 6.07 36.16
C ASP A 49 -5.66 5.51 34.80
N LYS A 50 -5.08 5.99 33.70
CA LYS A 50 -5.21 5.35 32.38
C LYS A 50 -4.48 4.02 32.47
N THR A 51 -5.16 3.02 32.99
CA THR A 51 -4.84 1.64 32.69
C THR A 51 -4.97 1.50 31.16
N GLU A 52 -3.87 1.28 30.47
CA GLU A 52 -3.87 0.75 29.10
C GLU A 52 -4.63 -0.58 29.16
N GLU A 53 -5.92 -0.56 28.84
CA GLU A 53 -6.67 -1.77 28.55
C GLU A 53 -6.17 -2.26 27.18
N THR A 54 -5.19 -3.15 27.21
CA THR A 54 -4.89 -4.01 26.07
C THR A 54 -6.16 -4.77 25.74
N THR A 55 -6.63 -4.68 24.49
CA THR A 55 -7.82 -5.35 24.00
C THR A 55 -7.60 -6.85 23.98
N ALA A 56 -7.90 -7.54 25.07
CA ALA A 56 -7.90 -8.99 25.16
C ALA A 56 -9.33 -9.49 24.91
N GLY A 57 -9.61 -9.91 23.67
CA GLY A 57 -10.91 -10.45 23.26
C GLY A 57 -11.80 -9.43 22.53
N GLY A 58 -12.74 -9.95 21.74
CA GLY A 58 -13.69 -9.19 20.93
C GLY A 58 -13.77 -9.67 19.50
N GLU A 59 -14.77 -9.19 18.75
CA GLU A 59 -14.99 -9.56 17.36
C GLU A 59 -13.80 -9.14 16.48
N ILE A 60 -13.32 -10.05 15.64
CA ILE A 60 -12.20 -9.78 14.72
C ILE A 60 -12.72 -9.04 13.49
N HIS A 61 -12.16 -7.88 13.21
CA HIS A 61 -12.45 -7.10 12.01
C HIS A 61 -11.39 -7.37 10.93
N VAL A 62 -11.76 -8.13 9.93
CA VAL A 62 -10.85 -8.52 8.84
C VAL A 62 -10.73 -7.39 7.82
N VAL A 63 -9.49 -6.95 7.55
CA VAL A 63 -9.17 -6.00 6.49
C VAL A 63 -8.42 -6.73 5.38
N SER A 64 -9.00 -6.73 4.17
CA SER A 64 -8.41 -7.36 3.00
C SER A 64 -8.25 -6.37 1.86
N ARG A 65 -7.56 -6.79 0.82
CA ARG A 65 -7.29 -5.99 -0.37
C ARG A 65 -8.31 -6.29 -1.48
N GLU A 66 -8.39 -5.38 -2.41
CA GLU A 66 -9.21 -5.48 -3.62
C GLU A 66 -8.79 -6.65 -4.53
N VAL A 67 -9.71 -7.09 -5.37
CA VAL A 67 -9.41 -8.01 -6.48
C VAL A 67 -8.48 -7.31 -7.48
N GLY A 68 -7.36 -7.94 -7.81
CA GLY A 68 -6.31 -7.32 -8.64
C GLY A 68 -5.10 -6.85 -7.85
N SER A 69 -5.17 -6.79 -6.51
CA SER A 69 -4.00 -6.64 -5.65
C SER A 69 -3.10 -7.88 -5.75
N GLY A 70 -1.83 -7.67 -6.09
CA GLY A 70 -0.84 -8.75 -6.08
C GLY A 70 -0.58 -9.28 -4.68
N THR A 71 -0.61 -8.40 -3.66
CA THR A 71 -0.47 -8.82 -2.26
C THR A 71 -1.60 -9.72 -1.82
N ARG A 72 -2.86 -9.40 -2.19
CA ARG A 72 -3.99 -10.29 -1.96
C ARG A 72 -3.78 -11.63 -2.66
N GLY A 73 -3.44 -11.61 -3.95
CA GLY A 73 -3.24 -12.85 -4.72
C GLY A 73 -2.20 -13.76 -4.07
N ALA A 74 -1.01 -13.24 -3.73
CA ALA A 74 0.04 -14.00 -3.06
C ALA A 74 -0.39 -14.46 -1.66
N PHE A 75 -0.99 -13.59 -0.86
CA PHE A 75 -1.46 -13.91 0.49
C PHE A 75 -2.50 -15.03 0.48
N THR A 76 -3.54 -14.91 -0.34
CA THR A 76 -4.62 -15.89 -0.40
C THR A 76 -4.15 -17.24 -0.95
N GLU A 77 -3.19 -17.26 -1.88
CA GLU A 77 -2.58 -18.49 -2.38
C GLU A 77 -1.74 -19.19 -1.29
N ILE A 78 -0.84 -18.46 -0.62
CA ILE A 78 0.06 -19.02 0.41
C ILE A 78 -0.73 -19.51 1.63
N THR A 79 -1.72 -18.74 2.05
CA THR A 79 -2.58 -19.09 3.20
C THR A 79 -3.71 -20.05 2.86
N LYS A 80 -3.84 -20.50 1.60
CA LYS A 80 -4.89 -21.41 1.11
C LYS A 80 -6.32 -20.86 1.16
N ILE A 81 -6.48 -19.54 1.26
CA ILE A 81 -7.77 -18.86 1.11
C ILE A 81 -8.24 -18.98 -0.35
N LEU A 82 -7.31 -18.81 -1.31
CA LEU A 82 -7.50 -19.18 -2.70
C LEU A 82 -7.10 -20.63 -2.88
N ALA A 83 -8.05 -21.50 -3.16
CA ALA A 83 -7.83 -22.93 -3.33
C ALA A 83 -8.67 -23.49 -4.47
N LYS A 84 -8.26 -24.63 -5.03
CA LYS A 84 -9.06 -25.34 -6.03
C LYS A 84 -10.14 -26.18 -5.35
N ASN A 85 -11.37 -26.03 -5.83
CA ASN A 85 -12.49 -26.89 -5.43
C ASN A 85 -12.37 -28.30 -6.06
N ASP A 86 -13.31 -29.19 -5.73
CA ASP A 86 -13.35 -30.57 -6.26
C ASP A 86 -13.45 -30.64 -7.79
N LYS A 87 -13.84 -29.56 -8.45
CA LYS A 87 -13.93 -29.46 -9.91
C LYS A 87 -12.66 -28.89 -10.55
N GLY A 88 -11.65 -28.51 -9.72
CA GLY A 88 -10.42 -27.90 -10.16
C GLY A 88 -10.51 -26.40 -10.47
N GLU A 89 -11.62 -25.74 -10.13
CA GLU A 89 -11.84 -24.31 -10.28
C GLU A 89 -11.23 -23.58 -9.07
N GLU A 90 -10.55 -22.46 -9.30
CA GLU A 90 -10.05 -21.61 -8.21
C GLU A 90 -11.21 -20.87 -7.54
N VAL A 91 -11.27 -20.97 -6.22
CA VAL A 91 -12.28 -20.30 -5.38
C VAL A 91 -11.53 -19.45 -4.35
N ASP A 92 -11.79 -18.16 -4.36
CA ASP A 92 -11.34 -17.22 -3.34
C ASP A 92 -12.40 -17.20 -2.22
N SER A 93 -12.03 -17.75 -1.08
CA SER A 93 -12.90 -17.88 0.12
C SER A 93 -12.69 -16.74 1.11
N THR A 94 -12.16 -15.61 0.67
CA THR A 94 -12.01 -14.42 1.54
C THR A 94 -13.35 -14.09 2.21
N TYR A 95 -13.32 -13.88 3.53
CA TYR A 95 -14.49 -13.57 4.35
C TYR A 95 -15.35 -12.46 3.74
N GLU A 96 -16.65 -12.73 3.55
CA GLU A 96 -17.55 -11.83 2.83
C GLU A 96 -17.78 -10.50 3.54
N GLU A 97 -17.64 -10.47 4.87
CA GLU A 97 -17.77 -9.25 5.70
C GLU A 97 -16.43 -8.51 5.89
N ALA A 98 -15.36 -8.98 5.26
CA ALA A 98 -14.07 -8.29 5.32
C ALA A 98 -14.16 -6.88 4.73
N THR A 99 -13.58 -5.91 5.41
CA THR A 99 -13.39 -4.56 4.85
C THR A 99 -12.38 -4.61 3.71
N ILE A 100 -12.82 -4.24 2.50
CA ILE A 100 -11.96 -4.23 1.32
C ILE A 100 -11.41 -2.84 1.07
N VAL A 101 -10.08 -2.74 1.02
CA VAL A 101 -9.36 -1.51 0.73
C VAL A 101 -8.48 -1.65 -0.52
N ASN A 102 -8.18 -0.55 -1.19
CA ASN A 102 -7.57 -0.55 -2.53
C ASN A 102 -6.07 -0.18 -2.54
N SER A 103 -5.42 -0.12 -1.38
CA SER A 103 -3.98 0.19 -1.30
C SER A 103 -3.35 -0.41 -0.04
N THR A 104 -2.02 -0.49 0.00
CA THR A 104 -1.26 -0.88 1.20
C THR A 104 -1.51 0.12 2.33
N GLU A 105 -1.49 1.41 2.02
CA GLU A 105 -1.77 2.49 2.97
C GLU A 105 -3.21 2.42 3.52
N GLY A 106 -4.17 1.99 2.68
CA GLY A 106 -5.54 1.75 3.12
C GLY A 106 -5.64 0.65 4.18
N VAL A 107 -4.81 -0.40 4.09
CA VAL A 107 -4.76 -1.44 5.14
C VAL A 107 -4.17 -0.86 6.42
N ILE A 108 -3.04 -0.13 6.34
CA ILE A 108 -2.41 0.50 7.51
C ILE A 108 -3.40 1.41 8.23
N THR A 109 -4.04 2.32 7.48
CA THR A 109 -5.05 3.24 8.04
C THR A 109 -6.22 2.51 8.70
N ALA A 110 -6.76 1.46 8.05
CA ALA A 110 -7.89 0.71 8.58
C ALA A 110 -7.52 -0.05 9.86
N VAL A 111 -6.35 -0.69 9.88
CA VAL A 111 -5.86 -1.45 11.05
C VAL A 111 -5.46 -0.52 12.19
N ASN A 112 -4.80 0.61 11.90
CA ASN A 112 -4.45 1.61 12.92
C ASN A 112 -5.70 2.22 13.60
N GLY A 113 -6.77 2.41 12.84
CA GLY A 113 -8.02 3.00 13.33
C GLY A 113 -8.93 2.06 14.13
N ASP A 114 -8.60 0.76 14.24
CA ASP A 114 -9.48 -0.25 14.82
C ASP A 114 -8.71 -1.27 15.67
N PRO A 115 -8.84 -1.24 17.01
CA PRO A 115 -8.13 -2.14 17.92
C PRO A 115 -8.38 -3.64 17.69
N PHE A 116 -9.45 -4.00 17.01
CA PHE A 116 -9.82 -5.39 16.73
C PHE A 116 -9.47 -5.83 15.31
N ALA A 117 -8.91 -4.93 14.50
CA ALA A 117 -8.60 -5.23 13.12
C ALA A 117 -7.37 -6.12 12.95
N ILE A 118 -7.44 -6.96 11.91
CA ILE A 118 -6.31 -7.73 11.36
C ILE A 118 -6.24 -7.50 9.85
N GLY A 119 -5.04 -7.30 9.34
CA GLY A 119 -4.77 -7.11 7.92
C GLY A 119 -3.45 -7.73 7.50
N TYR A 120 -3.04 -7.47 6.28
CA TYR A 120 -1.74 -7.89 5.75
C TYR A 120 -1.18 -6.84 4.79
N ILE A 121 0.12 -6.59 4.90
CA ILE A 121 0.84 -5.61 4.09
C ILE A 121 2.20 -6.15 3.63
N SER A 122 2.82 -5.46 2.68
CA SER A 122 4.24 -5.64 2.36
C SER A 122 5.11 -5.34 3.58
N LEU A 123 6.13 -6.16 3.84
CA LEU A 123 7.09 -5.92 4.91
C LEU A 123 7.85 -4.60 4.71
N GLY A 124 8.21 -4.26 3.45
CA GLY A 124 8.84 -2.98 3.12
C GLY A 124 7.96 -1.75 3.39
N SER A 125 6.65 -1.95 3.62
CA SER A 125 5.71 -0.86 4.00
C SER A 125 5.37 -0.83 5.49
N LEU A 126 5.96 -1.73 6.29
CA LEU A 126 5.70 -1.78 7.74
C LEU A 126 6.26 -0.52 8.41
N ASN A 127 5.44 0.13 9.23
CA ASN A 127 5.78 1.31 9.99
C ASN A 127 5.22 1.24 11.43
N ASP A 128 5.43 2.27 12.24
CA ASP A 128 5.04 2.32 13.65
C ASP A 128 3.52 2.47 13.87
N GLU A 129 2.72 2.62 12.81
CA GLU A 129 1.26 2.76 12.92
C GLU A 129 0.55 1.44 13.17
N VAL A 130 1.18 0.31 12.81
CA VAL A 130 0.60 -1.03 12.99
C VAL A 130 1.65 -2.01 13.54
N LYS A 131 1.19 -3.03 14.23
CA LYS A 131 2.03 -4.08 14.79
C LYS A 131 2.05 -5.32 13.90
N ALA A 132 3.22 -5.74 13.44
CA ALA A 132 3.39 -7.04 12.80
C ALA A 132 3.39 -8.14 13.86
N VAL A 133 2.58 -9.18 13.65
CA VAL A 133 2.57 -10.37 14.50
C VAL A 133 3.45 -11.47 13.92
N LYS A 134 4.01 -12.31 14.78
CA LYS A 134 4.70 -13.53 14.36
C LYS A 134 3.70 -14.49 13.73
N VAL A 135 4.18 -15.29 12.78
CA VAL A 135 3.39 -16.39 12.22
C VAL A 135 4.12 -17.70 12.50
N ASP A 136 3.45 -18.62 13.20
CA ASP A 136 4.05 -19.88 13.68
C ASP A 136 5.34 -19.65 14.52
N GLY A 137 5.36 -18.60 15.34
CA GLY A 137 6.49 -18.21 16.17
C GLY A 137 7.62 -17.47 15.43
N VAL A 138 7.48 -17.23 14.11
CA VAL A 138 8.52 -16.62 13.27
C VAL A 138 8.17 -15.18 12.93
N GLU A 139 9.09 -14.26 13.17
CA GLU A 139 8.95 -12.85 12.80
C GLU A 139 9.09 -12.65 11.29
N ALA A 140 8.29 -11.74 10.72
CA ALA A 140 8.42 -11.28 9.35
C ALA A 140 9.66 -10.38 9.24
N THR A 141 10.81 -10.97 8.97
CA THR A 141 12.07 -10.26 8.75
C THR A 141 12.74 -10.71 7.46
N PRO A 142 13.54 -9.85 6.80
CA PRO A 142 14.29 -10.26 5.61
C PRO A 142 15.14 -11.51 5.84
N GLU A 143 15.74 -11.64 7.03
CA GLU A 143 16.55 -12.80 7.38
C GLU A 143 15.74 -14.10 7.45
N ASN A 144 14.59 -14.08 8.12
CA ASN A 144 13.73 -15.25 8.26
C ASN A 144 13.09 -15.65 6.92
N ILE A 145 12.78 -14.68 6.07
CA ILE A 145 12.28 -14.92 4.71
C ILE A 145 13.36 -15.57 3.85
N ASN A 146 14.58 -15.02 3.89
CA ASN A 146 15.71 -15.54 3.11
C ASN A 146 16.11 -16.97 3.53
N LYS A 147 15.98 -17.30 4.82
CA LYS A 147 16.16 -18.67 5.33
C LYS A 147 14.99 -19.60 4.98
N GLY A 148 13.86 -19.06 4.56
CA GLY A 148 12.61 -19.80 4.34
C GLY A 148 11.90 -20.21 5.62
N ASP A 149 12.23 -19.60 6.76
CA ASP A 149 11.54 -19.82 8.04
C ASP A 149 10.19 -19.11 8.04
N TYR A 150 10.14 -17.83 7.64
CA TYR A 150 8.89 -17.10 7.41
C TYR A 150 8.30 -17.46 6.05
N LYS A 151 7.06 -17.98 6.02
CA LYS A 151 6.48 -18.61 4.82
C LYS A 151 5.70 -17.66 3.93
N ILE A 152 5.22 -16.53 4.45
CA ILE A 152 4.37 -15.61 3.68
C ILE A 152 5.26 -14.59 2.96
N ALA A 153 5.80 -14.99 1.82
CA ALA A 153 6.70 -14.16 1.01
C ALA A 153 6.43 -14.34 -0.49
N ARG A 154 6.74 -13.33 -1.27
CA ARG A 154 6.53 -13.31 -2.71
C ARG A 154 7.55 -12.41 -3.42
N PRO A 155 7.78 -12.58 -4.74
CA PRO A 155 8.62 -11.67 -5.49
C PRO A 155 7.90 -10.34 -5.78
N PHE A 156 8.70 -9.27 -5.88
CA PHE A 156 8.35 -8.07 -6.61
C PHE A 156 8.83 -8.24 -8.05
N MET A 157 7.91 -8.08 -8.99
CA MET A 157 8.13 -8.31 -10.42
C MET A 157 7.92 -7.03 -11.20
N LEU A 158 8.73 -6.85 -12.23
CA LEU A 158 8.45 -5.87 -13.29
C LEU A 158 8.04 -6.61 -14.56
N ALA A 159 6.99 -6.13 -15.22
CA ALA A 159 6.47 -6.64 -16.48
C ALA A 159 6.69 -5.58 -17.56
N TYR A 160 7.14 -6.00 -18.76
CA TYR A 160 7.44 -5.09 -19.86
C TYR A 160 7.49 -5.83 -21.21
N HIS A 161 7.42 -5.08 -22.30
CA HIS A 161 7.80 -5.58 -23.62
C HIS A 161 9.23 -5.15 -23.94
N GLU A 162 10.19 -6.06 -23.92
CA GLU A 162 11.61 -5.74 -24.15
C GLU A 162 11.83 -5.01 -25.49
N ALA A 163 11.10 -5.41 -26.54
CA ALA A 163 11.19 -4.78 -27.84
C ALA A 163 10.67 -3.33 -27.89
N ASN A 164 9.81 -2.94 -26.94
CA ASN A 164 9.16 -1.63 -26.90
C ASN A 164 9.77 -0.69 -25.86
N LEU A 165 10.67 -1.20 -25.00
CA LEU A 165 11.34 -0.35 -24.02
C LEU A 165 12.20 0.70 -24.71
N SER A 166 12.07 1.94 -24.27
CA SER A 166 13.00 3.03 -24.63
C SER A 166 14.41 2.75 -24.09
N ASP A 167 15.40 3.41 -24.64
CA ASP A 167 16.78 3.24 -24.15
C ASP A 167 16.93 3.66 -22.70
N VAL A 168 16.19 4.69 -22.27
CA VAL A 168 16.18 5.12 -20.87
C VAL A 168 15.48 4.12 -19.94
N ALA A 169 14.43 3.44 -20.39
CA ALA A 169 13.79 2.38 -19.62
C ALA A 169 14.69 1.15 -19.46
N LYS A 170 15.43 0.77 -20.51
CA LYS A 170 16.42 -0.31 -20.45
C LYS A 170 17.55 0.00 -19.48
N ASP A 171 18.06 1.23 -19.52
CA ASP A 171 19.12 1.67 -18.61
C ASP A 171 18.61 1.76 -17.16
N PHE A 172 17.38 2.20 -16.94
CA PHE A 172 16.75 2.19 -15.62
C PHE A 172 16.58 0.76 -15.07
N LEU A 173 16.15 -0.20 -15.90
CA LEU A 173 16.10 -1.61 -15.51
C LEU A 173 17.50 -2.15 -15.16
N ALA A 174 18.53 -1.79 -15.93
CA ALA A 174 19.91 -2.16 -15.63
C ALA A 174 20.39 -1.55 -14.29
N PHE A 175 20.00 -0.31 -13.99
CA PHE A 175 20.26 0.30 -12.68
C PHE A 175 19.56 -0.49 -11.55
N ILE A 176 18.27 -0.80 -11.68
CA ILE A 176 17.54 -1.57 -10.65
C ILE A 176 18.25 -2.90 -10.37
N MET A 177 18.73 -3.59 -11.40
CA MET A 177 19.39 -4.90 -11.29
C MET A 177 20.87 -4.81 -10.92
N SER A 178 21.43 -3.62 -10.77
CA SER A 178 22.81 -3.40 -10.34
C SER A 178 22.97 -3.48 -8.82
N LYS A 179 24.22 -3.53 -8.33
CA LYS A 179 24.51 -3.42 -6.89
C LYS A 179 23.93 -2.14 -6.26
N ASP A 180 24.00 -1.05 -7.00
CA ASP A 180 23.54 0.26 -6.51
C ASP A 180 22.02 0.27 -6.35
N GLY A 181 21.27 -0.31 -7.28
CA GLY A 181 19.82 -0.49 -7.16
C GLY A 181 19.44 -1.52 -6.10
N GLN A 182 20.19 -2.61 -5.99
CA GLN A 182 19.90 -3.66 -5.01
C GLN A 182 20.27 -3.29 -3.57
N GLU A 183 21.15 -2.31 -3.35
CA GLU A 183 21.35 -1.73 -2.01
C GLU A 183 20.11 -0.94 -1.56
N ILE A 184 19.44 -0.21 -2.47
CA ILE A 184 18.16 0.46 -2.18
C ILE A 184 17.07 -0.56 -1.83
N VAL A 185 17.01 -1.67 -2.57
CA VAL A 185 16.08 -2.78 -2.25
C VAL A 185 16.28 -3.27 -0.82
N LYS A 186 17.53 -3.44 -0.41
CA LYS A 186 17.88 -3.89 0.95
C LYS A 186 17.57 -2.83 2.01
N GLU A 187 17.84 -1.56 1.73
CA GLU A 187 17.52 -0.44 2.64
C GLU A 187 16.01 -0.26 2.81
N ASP A 188 15.20 -0.64 1.81
CA ASP A 188 13.74 -0.66 1.87
C ASP A 188 13.17 -1.84 2.69
N GLY A 189 14.03 -2.71 3.23
CA GLY A 189 13.61 -3.87 4.01
C GLY A 189 13.19 -5.09 3.17
N CYS A 190 13.39 -5.03 1.86
CA CYS A 190 13.21 -6.16 0.95
C CYS A 190 14.49 -7.02 0.86
N ILE A 191 14.36 -8.23 0.33
CA ILE A 191 15.50 -9.13 0.09
C ILE A 191 16.00 -8.88 -1.33
N PRO A 192 17.26 -8.42 -1.50
CA PRO A 192 17.80 -8.12 -2.80
C PRO A 192 18.05 -9.38 -3.62
N ILE A 193 18.04 -9.22 -4.95
CA ILE A 193 18.52 -10.22 -5.91
C ILE A 193 20.05 -10.18 -5.94
N GLU A 194 20.69 -11.34 -5.94
CA GLU A 194 22.14 -11.40 -6.01
C GLU A 194 22.67 -10.84 -7.32
N THR A 195 23.57 -9.86 -7.24
CA THR A 195 24.22 -9.24 -8.39
C THR A 195 25.66 -8.86 -8.07
N THR A 196 26.49 -8.83 -9.08
CA THR A 196 27.91 -8.49 -8.94
C THR A 196 28.29 -7.20 -9.67
N GLU A 197 27.42 -6.67 -10.50
CA GLU A 197 27.72 -5.53 -11.35
C GLU A 197 27.26 -4.22 -10.72
N SER A 198 28.15 -3.21 -10.73
CA SER A 198 27.80 -1.85 -10.33
C SER A 198 27.25 -1.09 -11.54
N TYR A 199 26.30 -0.19 -11.27
CA TYR A 199 25.74 0.67 -12.30
C TYR A 199 26.78 1.68 -12.82
N LYS A 200 26.71 1.96 -14.11
CA LYS A 200 27.49 3.01 -14.75
C LYS A 200 26.53 3.95 -15.45
N PRO A 201 26.43 5.21 -14.96
CA PRO A 201 25.50 6.18 -15.56
C PRO A 201 25.73 6.33 -17.06
N ALA A 202 24.68 6.11 -17.84
CA ALA A 202 24.70 6.26 -19.28
C ALA A 202 24.33 7.67 -19.75
N ASN A 203 23.96 8.58 -18.82
CA ASN A 203 23.43 9.92 -19.08
C ASN A 203 22.26 9.89 -20.05
N THR A 204 21.37 8.91 -19.88
CA THR A 204 20.14 8.79 -20.64
C THR A 204 19.16 9.89 -20.24
N GLU A 205 18.42 10.38 -21.22
CA GLU A 205 17.39 11.40 -21.04
C GLU A 205 16.05 10.84 -21.54
N GLY A 206 14.99 11.17 -20.88
CA GLY A 206 13.65 10.78 -21.29
C GLY A 206 12.68 10.61 -20.13
N ARG A 207 11.45 10.28 -20.49
CA ARG A 207 10.36 10.05 -19.55
C ARG A 207 9.77 8.68 -19.79
N ILE A 208 9.54 7.94 -18.71
CA ILE A 208 8.88 6.64 -18.75
C ILE A 208 7.59 6.63 -17.92
N ALA A 209 6.64 5.80 -18.32
CA ALA A 209 5.43 5.52 -17.55
C ALA A 209 5.59 4.18 -16.82
N ILE A 210 5.33 4.20 -15.52
CA ILE A 210 5.38 3.04 -14.63
C ILE A 210 4.01 2.92 -13.98
N ALA A 211 3.41 1.73 -13.95
CA ALA A 211 2.10 1.55 -13.32
C ALA A 211 2.05 0.23 -12.53
N GLY A 212 1.24 0.18 -11.46
CA GLY A 212 0.93 -1.11 -10.84
C GLY A 212 0.88 -1.15 -9.33
N SER A 213 1.56 -2.14 -8.76
CA SER A 213 1.46 -2.55 -7.37
C SER A 213 1.69 -1.43 -6.36
N THR A 214 0.71 -1.21 -5.49
CA THR A 214 0.80 -0.25 -4.38
C THR A 214 1.83 -0.66 -3.32
N SER A 215 2.21 -1.95 -3.26
CA SER A 215 3.27 -2.44 -2.38
C SER A 215 4.67 -2.25 -2.97
N VAL A 216 4.81 -2.19 -4.29
CA VAL A 216 6.09 -1.94 -4.98
C VAL A 216 6.37 -0.45 -5.10
N THR A 217 5.33 0.37 -5.10
CA THR A 217 5.44 1.82 -5.32
C THR A 217 6.47 2.50 -4.41
N PRO A 218 6.50 2.28 -3.07
CA PRO A 218 7.48 2.95 -2.21
C PRO A 218 8.93 2.64 -2.58
N LEU A 219 9.24 1.39 -2.89
CA LEU A 219 10.55 0.99 -3.38
C LEU A 219 10.86 1.62 -4.75
N MET A 220 9.88 1.61 -5.67
CA MET A 220 10.05 2.17 -7.00
C MET A 220 10.35 3.67 -6.97
N GLU A 221 9.69 4.42 -6.11
CA GLU A 221 9.94 5.85 -5.90
C GLU A 221 11.39 6.11 -5.47
N LYS A 222 11.91 5.34 -4.50
CA LYS A 222 13.31 5.43 -4.06
C LYS A 222 14.30 5.10 -5.19
N LEU A 223 13.99 4.07 -5.99
CA LEU A 223 14.80 3.70 -7.15
C LEU A 223 14.80 4.79 -8.21
N VAL A 224 13.65 5.38 -8.50
CA VAL A 224 13.48 6.51 -9.44
C VAL A 224 14.25 7.73 -8.96
N ASP A 225 14.11 8.09 -7.68
CA ASP A 225 14.81 9.26 -7.11
C ASP A 225 16.32 9.09 -7.21
N LYS A 226 16.83 7.91 -6.86
CA LYS A 226 18.26 7.64 -6.95
C LYS A 226 18.77 7.61 -8.38
N TYR A 227 18.03 7.02 -9.30
CA TYR A 227 18.39 7.00 -10.70
C TYR A 227 18.39 8.40 -11.31
N LYS A 228 17.45 9.26 -10.91
CA LYS A 228 17.38 10.67 -11.33
C LYS A 228 18.57 11.50 -10.83
N GLU A 229 19.09 11.22 -9.62
CA GLU A 229 20.34 11.86 -9.15
C GLU A 229 21.53 11.54 -10.07
N LEU A 230 21.59 10.30 -10.60
CA LEU A 230 22.66 9.83 -11.49
C LEU A 230 22.44 10.24 -12.94
N ASN A 231 21.19 10.43 -13.36
CA ASN A 231 20.78 10.79 -14.73
C ASN A 231 19.76 11.95 -14.66
N PRO A 232 20.22 13.21 -14.54
CA PRO A 232 19.34 14.36 -14.30
C PRO A 232 18.31 14.66 -15.40
N GLY A 233 18.47 14.08 -16.61
CA GLY A 233 17.52 14.19 -17.71
C GLY A 233 16.38 13.15 -17.66
N PHE A 234 16.35 12.28 -16.64
CA PHE A 234 15.34 11.27 -16.46
C PHE A 234 14.10 11.77 -15.72
N GLU A 235 12.93 11.37 -16.20
CA GLU A 235 11.65 11.55 -15.51
C GLU A 235 10.83 10.24 -15.52
N ALA A 236 10.07 10.00 -14.47
CA ALA A 236 9.12 8.88 -14.40
C ALA A 236 7.75 9.33 -13.90
N ASP A 237 6.69 8.80 -14.52
CA ASP A 237 5.33 8.90 -14.03
C ASP A 237 4.94 7.57 -13.39
N ILE A 238 4.73 7.56 -12.08
CA ILE A 238 4.35 6.36 -11.35
C ILE A 238 2.85 6.40 -11.04
N GLN A 239 2.11 5.36 -11.45
CA GLN A 239 0.71 5.15 -11.13
C GLN A 239 0.54 3.94 -10.23
N SER A 240 0.13 4.19 -8.99
CA SER A 240 -0.09 3.17 -7.96
C SER A 240 -1.54 2.67 -7.99
N ASN A 241 -1.85 1.68 -8.84
CA ASN A 241 -3.20 1.25 -9.19
C ASN A 241 -3.45 -0.27 -9.07
N GLY A 242 -2.50 -1.02 -8.48
CA GLY A 242 -2.58 -2.46 -8.26
C GLY A 242 -1.90 -3.29 -9.34
N SER A 243 -1.45 -4.51 -8.96
CA SER A 243 -0.61 -5.35 -9.80
C SER A 243 -1.28 -5.74 -11.12
N SER A 244 -2.55 -6.15 -11.09
CA SER A 244 -3.25 -6.54 -12.32
C SER A 244 -3.41 -5.38 -13.30
N ALA A 245 -3.67 -4.16 -12.79
CA ALA A 245 -3.76 -2.96 -13.61
C ALA A 245 -2.40 -2.59 -14.22
N GLY A 246 -1.31 -2.72 -13.44
CA GLY A 246 0.05 -2.47 -13.93
C GLY A 246 0.50 -3.45 -15.00
N ILE A 247 0.25 -4.75 -14.79
CA ILE A 247 0.54 -5.78 -15.80
C ILE A 247 -0.25 -5.50 -17.08
N GLN A 248 -1.54 -5.19 -16.96
CA GLN A 248 -2.38 -4.86 -18.11
C GLN A 248 -1.89 -3.61 -18.84
N ALA A 249 -1.47 -2.57 -18.12
CA ALA A 249 -0.89 -1.37 -18.71
C ALA A 249 0.41 -1.65 -19.51
N ALA A 250 1.23 -2.58 -19.03
CA ALA A 250 2.42 -3.03 -19.76
C ALA A 250 2.04 -3.84 -21.02
N ILE A 251 1.06 -4.75 -20.91
CA ILE A 251 0.56 -5.53 -22.04
C ILE A 251 0.03 -4.62 -23.15
N GLU A 252 -0.71 -3.58 -22.79
CA GLU A 252 -1.30 -2.62 -23.73
C GLU A 252 -0.31 -1.55 -24.21
N GLY A 253 0.89 -1.49 -23.65
CA GLY A 253 1.89 -0.46 -23.95
C GLY A 253 1.52 0.94 -23.45
N VAL A 254 0.59 1.05 -22.50
CA VAL A 254 0.22 2.31 -21.82
C VAL A 254 1.31 2.70 -20.81
N ALA A 255 1.90 1.71 -20.14
CA ALA A 255 3.10 1.88 -19.34
C ALA A 255 4.25 1.08 -19.96
N GLU A 256 5.47 1.61 -19.89
CA GLU A 256 6.66 0.86 -20.31
C GLU A 256 7.01 -0.23 -19.29
N ILE A 257 6.73 0.01 -18.02
CA ILE A 257 7.01 -0.91 -16.91
C ILE A 257 5.75 -1.08 -16.06
N GLY A 258 5.30 -2.33 -15.94
CA GLY A 258 4.25 -2.74 -15.02
C GLY A 258 4.84 -3.28 -13.71
N MET A 259 4.35 -2.84 -12.56
CA MET A 259 4.79 -3.33 -11.25
C MET A 259 3.83 -4.38 -10.70
N SER A 260 4.36 -5.50 -10.21
CA SER A 260 3.57 -6.57 -9.59
C SER A 260 4.19 -7.06 -8.28
N SER A 261 3.36 -7.31 -7.29
CA SER A 261 3.72 -7.94 -6.00
C SER A 261 3.22 -9.40 -5.92
N ARG A 262 3.19 -10.07 -7.05
CA ARG A 262 2.97 -11.50 -7.25
C ARG A 262 3.68 -11.98 -8.51
N ASN A 263 3.84 -13.27 -8.65
CA ASN A 263 4.22 -13.83 -9.95
C ASN A 263 3.17 -13.46 -11.01
N LEU A 264 3.63 -13.29 -12.24
CA LEU A 264 2.74 -13.17 -13.38
C LEU A 264 2.10 -14.54 -13.66
N LYS A 265 0.84 -14.51 -14.09
CA LYS A 265 0.13 -15.70 -14.51
C LYS A 265 0.63 -16.20 -15.87
N PRO A 266 0.45 -17.50 -16.18
CA PRO A 266 0.87 -18.03 -17.49
C PRO A 266 0.36 -17.22 -18.68
N GLU A 267 -0.92 -16.83 -18.67
CA GLU A 267 -1.54 -16.02 -19.71
C GLU A 267 -0.99 -14.59 -19.83
N GLU A 268 -0.44 -14.04 -18.74
CA GLU A 268 0.23 -12.74 -18.72
C GLU A 268 1.65 -12.88 -19.31
N LEU A 269 2.37 -13.96 -18.95
CA LEU A 269 3.71 -14.27 -19.46
C LEU A 269 3.75 -14.61 -20.96
N GLU A 270 2.62 -14.98 -21.56
CA GLU A 270 2.49 -15.13 -23.01
C GLU A 270 2.51 -13.78 -23.73
N GLN A 271 2.29 -12.68 -23.02
CA GLN A 271 2.12 -11.35 -23.59
C GLN A 271 3.24 -10.39 -23.24
N VAL A 272 3.92 -10.55 -22.11
CA VAL A 272 5.02 -9.68 -21.67
C VAL A 272 6.13 -10.48 -21.02
N GLU A 273 7.34 -9.94 -21.06
CA GLU A 273 8.47 -10.42 -20.27
C GLU A 273 8.34 -9.93 -18.81
N SER A 274 9.01 -10.63 -17.89
CA SER A 274 9.06 -10.21 -16.51
C SER A 274 10.39 -10.48 -15.83
N THR A 275 10.74 -9.61 -14.89
CA THR A 275 11.97 -9.73 -14.09
C THR A 275 11.64 -9.53 -12.62
N ALA A 276 12.11 -10.45 -11.77
CA ALA A 276 12.07 -10.25 -10.31
C ALA A 276 13.13 -9.24 -9.92
N ILE A 277 12.74 -8.26 -9.10
CA ILE A 277 13.64 -7.20 -8.60
C ILE A 277 13.94 -7.31 -7.12
N ALA A 278 13.11 -8.03 -6.37
CA ALA A 278 13.25 -8.27 -4.94
C ALA A 278 12.40 -9.46 -4.51
N MET A 279 12.70 -10.04 -3.34
CA MET A 279 11.75 -10.81 -2.56
C MET A 279 11.25 -9.96 -1.41
N ASP A 280 9.95 -10.03 -1.11
CA ASP A 280 9.31 -9.28 -0.05
C ASP A 280 8.42 -10.18 0.80
N GLY A 281 8.39 -9.91 2.11
CA GLY A 281 7.48 -10.56 3.04
C GLY A 281 6.09 -9.94 3.00
N ILE A 282 5.08 -10.74 3.33
CA ILE A 282 3.76 -10.23 3.64
C ILE A 282 3.59 -10.34 5.16
N ALA A 283 3.68 -9.22 5.85
CA ALA A 283 3.46 -9.16 7.29
C ALA A 283 1.95 -9.22 7.59
N VAL A 284 1.55 -10.09 8.51
CA VAL A 284 0.23 -10.03 9.14
C VAL A 284 0.29 -8.94 10.19
N VAL A 285 -0.63 -7.99 10.14
CA VAL A 285 -0.61 -6.80 10.99
C VAL A 285 -1.91 -6.67 11.78
N VAL A 286 -1.77 -6.16 13.00
CA VAL A 286 -2.87 -5.80 13.90
C VAL A 286 -2.66 -4.38 14.42
N ASN A 287 -3.68 -3.81 15.05
CA ASN A 287 -3.55 -2.54 15.75
C ASN A 287 -2.50 -2.65 16.89
N ASN A 288 -1.82 -1.54 17.20
CA ASN A 288 -0.79 -1.51 18.24
C ASN A 288 -1.32 -1.86 19.63
N ASP A 289 -2.61 -1.59 19.91
CA ASP A 289 -3.27 -1.90 21.18
C ASP A 289 -3.77 -3.36 21.25
N ASN A 290 -3.69 -4.12 20.17
CA ASN A 290 -4.06 -5.54 20.17
C ASN A 290 -3.04 -6.37 20.95
N ALA A 291 -3.51 -7.26 21.83
CA ALA A 291 -2.66 -8.04 22.74
C ALA A 291 -1.92 -9.21 22.05
N ILE A 292 -2.29 -9.56 20.80
CA ILE A 292 -1.70 -10.73 20.14
C ILE A 292 -0.30 -10.41 19.58
N ASP A 293 0.66 -11.31 19.82
CA ASP A 293 2.05 -11.18 19.32
C ASP A 293 2.45 -12.32 18.38
N ASP A 294 1.69 -13.41 18.39
CA ASP A 294 1.94 -14.59 17.57
C ASP A 294 0.62 -15.24 17.15
N ILE A 295 0.55 -15.71 15.92
CA ILE A 295 -0.62 -16.37 15.35
C ILE A 295 -0.18 -17.55 14.47
N SER A 296 -0.86 -18.68 14.56
CA SER A 296 -0.58 -19.77 13.65
C SER A 296 -1.06 -19.46 12.22
N LEU A 297 -0.37 -19.99 11.21
CA LEU A 297 -0.79 -19.85 9.81
C LEU A 297 -2.20 -20.45 9.59
N ASP A 298 -2.57 -21.48 10.34
CA ASP A 298 -3.92 -22.06 10.35
C ASP A 298 -4.97 -21.07 10.88
N ASN A 299 -4.66 -20.33 11.96
CA ASN A 299 -5.55 -19.28 12.46
C ASN A 299 -5.64 -18.09 11.50
N VAL A 300 -4.54 -17.71 10.85
CA VAL A 300 -4.58 -16.70 9.77
C VAL A 300 -5.58 -17.14 8.69
N HIS A 301 -5.48 -18.36 8.20
CA HIS A 301 -6.45 -18.91 7.25
C HIS A 301 -7.89 -18.81 7.79
N LYS A 302 -8.16 -19.36 8.98
CA LYS A 302 -9.50 -19.43 9.57
C LYS A 302 -10.15 -18.06 9.80
N ILE A 303 -9.34 -17.07 10.20
CA ILE A 303 -9.81 -15.68 10.38
C ILE A 303 -10.21 -15.10 9.03
N PHE A 304 -9.33 -15.21 8.04
CA PHE A 304 -9.57 -14.59 6.73
C PHE A 304 -10.63 -15.30 5.87
N VAL A 305 -11.05 -16.50 6.24
CA VAL A 305 -12.24 -17.16 5.66
C VAL A 305 -13.50 -17.02 6.54
N GLY A 306 -13.40 -16.36 7.70
CA GLY A 306 -14.52 -16.11 8.62
C GLY A 306 -14.94 -17.29 9.48
N GLU A 307 -14.08 -18.29 9.68
CA GLU A 307 -14.30 -19.42 10.59
C GLU A 307 -13.99 -19.05 12.05
N VAL A 308 -12.98 -18.22 12.29
CA VAL A 308 -12.65 -17.65 13.61
C VAL A 308 -12.98 -16.16 13.57
N LYS A 309 -13.87 -15.73 14.46
CA LYS A 309 -14.42 -14.37 14.47
C LYS A 309 -14.21 -13.62 15.78
N ASP A 310 -13.61 -14.24 16.78
CA ASP A 310 -13.35 -13.63 18.09
C ASP A 310 -11.89 -13.86 18.50
N TRP A 311 -11.23 -12.82 18.99
CA TRP A 311 -9.83 -12.88 19.44
C TRP A 311 -9.61 -13.86 20.59
N ASN A 312 -10.66 -14.16 21.41
CA ASN A 312 -10.59 -15.16 22.47
C ASN A 312 -10.42 -16.59 21.93
N ASP A 313 -10.80 -16.83 20.68
CA ASP A 313 -10.70 -18.16 20.01
C ASP A 313 -9.35 -18.36 19.31
N VAL A 314 -8.54 -17.31 19.20
CA VAL A 314 -7.19 -17.35 18.63
C VAL A 314 -6.21 -17.90 19.67
N LYS A 315 -5.66 -19.10 19.41
CA LYS A 315 -4.76 -19.83 20.33
C LYS A 315 -3.39 -19.97 19.73
#